data_162c4459b29c0040ec8a87dba8b383e8
#
_entry.id   162c4459b29c0040ec8a87dba8b383e8
#
_cell.length_a   1.000
_cell.length_b   1.000
_cell.length_c   1.000
_cell.angle_alpha   90.00
_cell.angle_beta   90.00
_cell.angle_gamma   90.00
#
_symmetry.space_group_name_H-M   'P 1'
#
loop_
_entity.id
_entity.type
_entity.pdbx_description
1 polymer ?
#
loop_
_entity_poly.entity_id
_entity_poly.type
_entity_poly.pdbx_seq_one_letter_code
_entity_poly.pdbx_strand_id
1 'polypeptide(L)'
;MLVSAPGKVLKLAGITMKLPRRKFLTWALVPAAAALVEVPRIDAWSQSARPIRVVLPFAPGGPADAMARFLAEQIGSAGGPTMVVESRPGAGTEIATEYVSRADPDGNTLLIISPSFVVLPHLRRLKYDPLTDFVPICELAEFPPLIVVNSQSPYRTLADLIDAAHAQPGVLTLGTLGPATSSQMGFEMLKRAANVDITFVPFTGYTPAIQALMSNQITSALADLTTLQGQLQTGKLRALATTARRRAAPLPDVPTVAEFGYKDFAVEFFGGVVAPAGTPGKVLSQLIGWFTAAMQSSQIKKKFAALGFFAGGECGANFGAILRSQYEDYGRIIREISFKRE
;
A
#
# COMPACT_ATOMS: atom_id res chain seq x y z
N MET A 1 57.19 50.77 7.36
CA MET A 1 56.94 51.08 5.95
C MET A 1 55.47 50.82 5.68
N LEU A 2 54.67 51.87 5.69
CA LEU A 2 53.22 51.83 5.46
C LEU A 2 52.96 51.87 3.99
N VAL A 3 52.17 50.92 3.47
CA VAL A 3 51.65 50.98 2.09
C VAL A 3 50.12 51.13 2.18
N SER A 4 49.73 52.30 1.72
CA SER A 4 48.34 52.78 1.57
C SER A 4 47.61 51.99 0.49
N ALA A 5 46.37 51.53 0.74
CA ALA A 5 45.47 51.01 -0.25
C ALA A 5 44.45 52.09 -0.68
N PRO A 6 44.16 52.22 -1.99
CA PRO A 6 43.29 53.29 -2.51
C PRO A 6 41.78 52.90 -2.42
N GLY A 7 40.98 53.97 -2.26
CA GLY A 7 39.56 53.92 -2.08
C GLY A 7 38.78 53.34 -3.28
N LYS A 8 37.74 52.57 -3.00
CA LYS A 8 36.77 52.06 -3.97
C LYS A 8 35.85 53.17 -4.48
N VAL A 9 35.85 53.41 -5.75
CA VAL A 9 34.91 54.28 -6.47
C VAL A 9 33.77 53.38 -7.02
N LEU A 10 32.55 53.60 -6.58
CA LEU A 10 31.36 53.02 -7.19
C LEU A 10 30.90 53.92 -8.32
N LYS A 11 30.93 53.42 -9.58
CA LYS A 11 30.29 54.08 -10.73
C LYS A 11 28.93 53.48 -10.95
N LEU A 12 27.88 54.27 -10.76
CA LEU A 12 26.55 54.03 -11.28
C LEU A 12 26.11 55.26 -12.07
N ALA A 13 25.82 55.04 -13.36
CA ALA A 13 25.10 55.94 -14.27
C ALA A 13 25.51 57.42 -14.23
N GLY A 14 26.73 57.75 -14.64
CA GLY A 14 27.07 59.09 -15.19
C GLY A 14 27.11 60.28 -14.21
N ILE A 15 26.96 60.12 -12.89
CA ILE A 15 26.94 61.22 -11.93
C ILE A 15 28.00 60.96 -10.85
N THR A 16 29.06 61.80 -10.84
CA THR A 16 30.09 61.80 -9.82
C THR A 16 29.70 62.77 -8.72
N MET A 17 29.18 62.29 -7.56
CA MET A 17 28.97 63.13 -6.39
C MET A 17 30.09 62.90 -5.37
N LYS A 18 30.86 63.98 -5.07
CA LYS A 18 31.79 64.01 -3.94
C LYS A 18 31.02 64.45 -2.70
N LEU A 19 30.78 63.55 -1.73
CA LEU A 19 30.17 63.85 -0.46
C LEU A 19 31.21 64.24 0.57
N PRO A 20 31.07 65.39 1.24
CA PRO A 20 32.01 65.82 2.28
C PRO A 20 31.78 65.03 3.58
N ARG A 21 32.87 64.57 4.20
CA ARG A 21 32.95 63.67 5.39
C ARG A 21 32.27 64.19 6.67
N ARG A 22 31.66 65.36 6.70
CA ARG A 22 31.10 65.97 7.94
C ARG A 22 29.57 65.92 8.10
N LYS A 23 28.82 65.28 7.19
CA LYS A 23 27.36 65.22 7.27
C LYS A 23 26.81 63.81 7.47
N PHE A 24 27.64 62.84 7.86
CA PHE A 24 27.22 61.45 8.08
C PHE A 24 26.63 61.13 9.45
N LEU A 25 26.64 62.14 10.38
CA LEU A 25 26.24 61.90 11.76
C LEU A 25 24.91 62.48 12.19
N THR A 26 24.11 63.04 11.29
CA THR A 26 22.85 63.68 11.68
C THR A 26 21.61 63.11 11.02
N TRP A 27 21.71 61.94 10.29
CA TRP A 27 20.56 61.28 9.67
C TRP A 27 20.23 59.93 10.28
N ALA A 28 20.62 59.66 11.52
CA ALA A 28 20.41 58.41 12.25
C ALA A 28 19.19 58.45 13.21
N LEU A 29 18.29 59.42 13.07
CA LEU A 29 17.09 59.53 13.92
C LEU A 29 15.84 59.84 13.05
N VAL A 30 15.51 58.92 12.13
CA VAL A 30 14.12 58.78 11.64
C VAL A 30 13.57 57.57 12.41
N PRO A 31 12.53 57.77 13.25
CA PRO A 31 11.88 56.62 13.88
C PRO A 31 11.19 55.87 12.73
N ALA A 32 11.75 54.68 12.38
CA ALA A 32 11.07 53.70 11.56
C ALA A 32 9.84 53.25 12.37
N ALA A 33 8.69 53.87 12.11
CA ALA A 33 7.40 53.23 12.35
C ALA A 33 7.37 52.00 11.47
N ALA A 34 8.00 50.91 11.93
CA ALA A 34 7.85 49.59 11.36
C ALA A 34 6.36 49.24 11.54
N ALA A 35 5.57 49.44 10.49
CA ALA A 35 4.32 48.73 10.35
C ALA A 35 4.67 47.26 10.57
N LEU A 36 4.23 46.70 11.68
CA LEU A 36 4.16 45.27 11.92
C LEU A 36 3.19 44.73 10.88
N VAL A 37 3.69 44.51 9.66
CA VAL A 37 3.08 43.55 8.77
C VAL A 37 3.26 42.24 9.50
N GLU A 38 2.22 41.78 10.18
CA GLU A 38 2.09 40.38 10.56
C GLU A 38 2.15 39.59 9.26
N VAL A 39 3.35 39.25 8.83
CA VAL A 39 3.54 38.17 7.90
C VAL A 39 2.95 36.96 8.61
N PRO A 40 1.84 36.38 8.09
CA PRO A 40 1.36 35.13 8.69
C PRO A 40 2.60 34.24 8.72
N ARG A 41 3.07 33.89 9.93
CA ARG A 41 3.97 32.77 10.09
C ARG A 41 3.21 31.60 9.50
N ILE A 42 3.48 31.31 8.23
CA ILE A 42 3.40 29.96 7.77
C ILE A 42 4.32 29.26 8.75
N ASP A 43 3.71 28.61 9.75
CA ASP A 43 4.41 27.59 10.51
C ASP A 43 4.83 26.58 9.45
N ALA A 44 5.93 26.92 8.76
CA ALA A 44 6.72 25.95 8.09
C ALA A 44 6.96 24.93 9.19
N TRP A 45 6.33 23.77 9.04
CA TRP A 45 6.64 22.61 9.82
C TRP A 45 8.17 22.59 9.76
N SER A 46 8.78 23.06 10.84
CA SER A 46 10.21 22.91 11.02
C SER A 46 10.36 21.40 10.92
N GLN A 47 10.73 20.95 9.73
CA GLN A 47 10.95 19.56 9.44
C GLN A 47 11.79 19.07 10.60
N SER A 48 11.17 18.33 11.49
CA SER A 48 11.91 17.42 12.32
C SER A 48 12.85 16.79 11.32
N ALA A 49 14.16 17.01 11.47
CA ALA A 49 15.16 16.55 10.50
C ALA A 49 15.19 15.00 10.41
N ARG A 50 14.19 14.36 10.99
CA ARG A 50 13.99 12.91 11.03
C ARG A 50 13.09 12.49 9.87
N PRO A 51 13.58 11.60 8.99
CA PRO A 51 12.76 11.02 7.94
C PRO A 51 11.61 10.22 8.54
N ILE A 52 10.46 10.23 7.87
CA ILE A 52 9.32 9.38 8.22
C ILE A 52 9.69 7.92 7.91
N ARG A 53 9.59 7.07 8.89
CA ARG A 53 9.77 5.61 8.76
C ARG A 53 8.49 4.98 8.24
N VAL A 54 8.58 4.34 7.08
CA VAL A 54 7.48 3.54 6.51
C VAL A 54 7.83 2.07 6.74
N VAL A 55 7.21 1.48 7.76
CA VAL A 55 7.44 0.09 8.15
C VAL A 55 6.68 -0.83 7.21
N LEU A 56 7.41 -1.76 6.60
CA LEU A 56 6.90 -2.75 5.65
C LEU A 56 6.91 -4.14 6.30
N PRO A 57 5.77 -4.85 6.39
CA PRO A 57 5.70 -6.17 7.02
C PRO A 57 6.18 -7.32 6.13
N PHE A 58 6.84 -7.01 5.02
CA PHE A 58 7.30 -7.98 4.02
C PHE A 58 8.81 -7.89 3.80
N ALA A 59 9.38 -8.95 3.22
CA ALA A 59 10.77 -8.95 2.82
C ALA A 59 11.05 -7.87 1.75
N PRO A 60 12.25 -7.27 1.74
CA PRO A 60 12.62 -6.29 0.73
C PRO A 60 12.68 -6.91 -0.67
N GLY A 61 12.50 -6.07 -1.70
CA GLY A 61 12.57 -6.47 -3.12
C GLY A 61 11.28 -7.06 -3.69
N GLY A 62 10.23 -7.23 -2.89
CA GLY A 62 8.90 -7.64 -3.36
C GLY A 62 8.06 -6.47 -3.89
N PRO A 63 6.86 -6.76 -4.45
CA PRO A 63 5.97 -5.73 -5.00
C PRO A 63 5.58 -4.64 -3.99
N ALA A 64 5.31 -5.02 -2.74
CA ALA A 64 4.99 -4.06 -1.68
C ALA A 64 6.16 -3.13 -1.32
N ASP A 65 7.40 -3.62 -1.39
CA ASP A 65 8.60 -2.79 -1.20
C ASP A 65 8.76 -1.79 -2.35
N ALA A 66 8.58 -2.25 -3.60
CA ALA A 66 8.61 -1.37 -4.77
C ALA A 66 7.53 -0.27 -4.69
N MET A 67 6.30 -0.63 -4.30
CA MET A 67 5.20 0.30 -4.09
C MET A 67 5.56 1.36 -3.04
N ALA A 68 6.04 0.95 -1.87
CA ALA A 68 6.40 1.86 -0.78
C ALA A 68 7.52 2.82 -1.20
N ARG A 69 8.53 2.33 -1.93
CA ARG A 69 9.65 3.17 -2.44
C ARG A 69 9.20 4.15 -3.51
N PHE A 70 8.32 3.74 -4.44
CA PHE A 70 7.79 4.66 -5.45
C PHE A 70 6.98 5.79 -4.81
N LEU A 71 6.20 5.49 -3.77
CA LEU A 71 5.46 6.52 -3.03
C LEU A 71 6.40 7.45 -2.26
N ALA A 72 7.41 6.90 -1.58
CA ALA A 72 8.42 7.69 -0.87
C ALA A 72 9.16 8.65 -1.81
N GLU A 73 9.57 8.16 -3.00
CA GLU A 73 10.20 8.96 -4.06
C GLU A 73 9.26 10.07 -4.57
N GLN A 74 8.00 9.71 -4.88
CA GLN A 74 7.01 10.65 -5.40
C GLN A 74 6.68 11.75 -4.40
N ILE A 75 6.46 11.41 -3.12
CA ILE A 75 6.16 12.37 -2.07
C ILE A 75 7.37 13.30 -1.84
N GLY A 76 8.58 12.75 -1.76
CA GLY A 76 9.80 13.55 -1.58
C GLY A 76 10.05 14.50 -2.75
N SER A 77 9.88 14.05 -4.00
CA SER A 77 10.07 14.88 -5.20
C SER A 77 9.01 15.98 -5.34
N ALA A 78 7.83 15.80 -4.74
CA ALA A 78 6.77 16.79 -4.70
C ALA A 78 6.92 17.81 -3.54
N GLY A 79 8.07 17.82 -2.84
CA GLY A 79 8.34 18.73 -1.71
C GLY A 79 7.77 18.25 -0.38
N GLY A 80 7.32 17.01 -0.30
CA GLY A 80 6.91 16.36 0.95
C GLY A 80 8.11 15.86 1.77
N PRO A 81 7.86 15.20 2.91
CA PRO A 81 8.92 14.72 3.79
C PRO A 81 9.72 13.58 3.15
N THR A 82 10.98 13.47 3.55
CA THR A 82 11.79 12.29 3.26
C THR A 82 11.19 11.08 3.97
N MET A 83 10.97 10.00 3.23
CA MET A 83 10.47 8.73 3.76
C MET A 83 11.50 7.63 3.58
N VAL A 84 11.68 6.78 4.59
CA VAL A 84 12.59 5.64 4.56
C VAL A 84 11.79 4.36 4.79
N VAL A 85 11.88 3.42 3.84
CA VAL A 85 11.21 2.12 3.95
C VAL A 85 12.08 1.17 4.79
N GLU A 86 11.48 0.64 5.86
CA GLU A 86 12.09 -0.29 6.80
C GLU A 86 11.31 -1.61 6.80
N SER A 87 11.95 -2.69 6.32
CA SER A 87 11.31 -4.02 6.29
C SER A 87 11.42 -4.73 7.65
N ARG A 88 10.26 -5.20 8.16
CA ARG A 88 10.14 -6.02 9.38
C ARG A 88 9.22 -7.21 9.13
N PRO A 89 9.66 -8.20 8.34
CA PRO A 89 8.84 -9.36 8.03
C PRO A 89 8.69 -10.30 9.23
N GLY A 90 7.62 -11.10 9.22
CA GLY A 90 7.43 -12.21 10.15
C GLY A 90 6.03 -12.32 10.72
N ALA A 91 5.70 -13.53 11.19
CA ALA A 91 4.44 -13.89 11.84
C ALA A 91 3.18 -13.42 11.08
N GLY A 92 3.18 -13.50 9.74
CA GLY A 92 2.04 -13.08 8.91
C GLY A 92 1.73 -11.58 8.99
N THR A 93 2.73 -10.73 9.20
CA THR A 93 2.69 -9.27 9.38
C THR A 93 2.61 -8.77 10.83
N GLU A 94 2.37 -9.66 11.80
CA GLU A 94 2.16 -9.30 13.21
C GLU A 94 3.34 -8.53 13.81
N ILE A 95 4.60 -8.94 13.51
CA ILE A 95 5.81 -8.31 14.08
C ILE A 95 5.88 -6.81 13.73
N ALA A 96 5.65 -6.46 12.47
CA ALA A 96 5.66 -5.07 12.04
C ALA A 96 4.48 -4.28 12.62
N THR A 97 3.30 -4.90 12.65
CA THR A 97 2.10 -4.26 13.14
C THR A 97 2.18 -3.97 14.64
N GLU A 98 2.62 -4.96 15.45
CA GLU A 98 2.86 -4.77 16.89
C GLU A 98 3.94 -3.70 17.15
N TYR A 99 4.99 -3.66 16.33
CA TYR A 99 6.02 -2.63 16.45
C TYR A 99 5.46 -1.22 16.25
N VAL A 100 4.63 -1.02 15.23
CA VAL A 100 4.08 0.31 14.93
C VAL A 100 2.95 0.69 15.89
N SER A 101 2.16 -0.26 16.41
CA SER A 101 1.12 0.05 17.41
C SER A 101 1.68 0.66 18.70
N ARG A 102 2.97 0.41 18.99
CA ARG A 102 3.70 0.95 20.16
C ARG A 102 4.60 2.13 19.84
N ALA A 103 4.63 2.57 18.59
CA ALA A 103 5.44 3.72 18.21
C ALA A 103 4.79 5.02 18.68
N ASP A 104 5.63 6.06 18.87
CA ASP A 104 5.15 7.39 19.23
C ASP A 104 4.15 7.89 18.17
N PRO A 105 3.00 8.44 18.58
CA PRO A 105 1.97 8.92 17.65
C PRO A 105 2.30 10.33 17.13
N ASP A 106 3.53 10.53 16.68
CA ASP A 106 4.05 11.82 16.19
C ASP A 106 3.98 11.97 14.66
N GLY A 107 3.54 10.90 13.95
CA GLY A 107 3.47 10.84 12.49
C GLY A 107 4.79 10.48 11.81
N ASN A 108 5.86 10.19 12.56
CA ASN A 108 7.16 9.82 12.00
C ASN A 108 7.33 8.29 11.80
N THR A 109 6.35 7.49 12.20
CA THR A 109 6.33 6.04 11.97
C THR A 109 4.99 5.62 11.40
N LEU A 110 5.00 5.07 10.19
CA LEU A 110 3.82 4.60 9.46
C LEU A 110 3.95 3.11 9.19
N LEU A 111 2.82 2.44 9.03
CA LEU A 111 2.77 1.01 8.68
C LEU A 111 2.12 0.82 7.31
N ILE A 112 2.78 0.08 6.43
CA ILE A 112 2.12 -0.51 5.25
C ILE A 112 1.34 -1.72 5.72
N ILE A 113 0.08 -1.79 5.35
CA ILE A 113 -0.81 -2.90 5.70
C ILE A 113 -1.25 -3.69 4.47
N SER A 114 -1.67 -4.92 4.71
CA SER A 114 -2.32 -5.83 3.77
C SER A 114 -3.59 -6.40 4.39
N PRO A 115 -4.40 -7.20 3.70
CA PRO A 115 -5.59 -7.82 4.27
C PRO A 115 -5.35 -8.60 5.57
N SER A 116 -4.14 -9.13 5.80
CA SER A 116 -3.79 -9.78 7.08
C SER A 116 -4.03 -8.88 8.29
N PHE A 117 -3.95 -7.56 8.12
CA PHE A 117 -4.21 -6.58 9.16
C PHE A 117 -5.62 -6.70 9.77
N VAL A 118 -6.63 -7.00 8.93
CA VAL A 118 -8.03 -7.16 9.35
C VAL A 118 -8.45 -8.63 9.48
N VAL A 119 -7.66 -9.59 8.97
CA VAL A 119 -7.94 -11.04 9.06
C VAL A 119 -7.39 -11.64 10.35
N LEU A 120 -6.12 -11.36 10.69
CA LEU A 120 -5.43 -11.99 11.82
C LEU A 120 -6.15 -11.87 13.17
N PRO A 121 -6.80 -10.75 13.52
CA PRO A 121 -7.50 -10.62 14.80
C PRO A 121 -8.62 -11.64 15.00
N HIS A 122 -9.17 -12.19 13.92
CA HIS A 122 -10.21 -13.22 13.97
C HIS A 122 -9.64 -14.64 14.11
N LEU A 123 -8.36 -14.83 13.79
CA LEU A 123 -7.70 -16.14 13.75
C LEU A 123 -6.88 -16.43 14.99
N ARG A 124 -6.28 -15.40 15.59
CA ARG A 124 -5.41 -15.53 16.76
C ARG A 124 -5.51 -14.33 17.70
N ARG A 125 -5.04 -14.52 18.93
CA ARG A 125 -4.97 -13.42 19.91
C ARG A 125 -3.74 -12.56 19.62
N LEU A 126 -3.98 -11.29 19.29
CA LEU A 126 -2.96 -10.29 19.02
C LEU A 126 -2.73 -9.38 20.24
N LYS A 127 -1.59 -8.66 20.22
CA LYS A 127 -1.26 -7.64 21.24
C LYS A 127 -1.60 -6.22 20.78
N TYR A 128 -2.38 -6.10 19.72
CA TYR A 128 -2.90 -4.85 19.17
C TYR A 128 -4.32 -5.08 18.62
N ASP A 129 -5.06 -3.99 18.49
CA ASP A 129 -6.36 -3.95 17.82
C ASP A 129 -6.23 -3.09 16.54
N PRO A 130 -6.54 -3.64 15.35
CA PRO A 130 -6.37 -2.91 14.09
C PRO A 130 -7.33 -1.72 13.94
N LEU A 131 -8.45 -1.70 14.66
CA LEU A 131 -9.45 -0.65 14.54
C LEU A 131 -9.28 0.47 15.57
N THR A 132 -8.60 0.21 16.70
CA THR A 132 -8.43 1.19 17.80
C THR A 132 -7.01 1.68 17.97
N ASP A 133 -6.00 0.87 17.65
CA ASP A 133 -4.58 1.22 17.84
C ASP A 133 -3.97 1.94 16.62
N PHE A 134 -4.76 2.11 15.56
CA PHE A 134 -4.30 2.75 14.32
C PHE A 134 -5.32 3.75 13.77
N VAL A 135 -4.82 4.73 13.03
CA VAL A 135 -5.63 5.65 12.23
C VAL A 135 -5.31 5.46 10.74
N PRO A 136 -6.34 5.36 9.89
CA PRO A 136 -6.16 5.16 8.45
C PRO A 136 -5.62 6.41 7.78
N ILE A 137 -4.66 6.25 6.86
CA ILE A 137 -4.16 7.32 6.02
C ILE A 137 -4.70 7.17 4.61
N CYS A 138 -4.35 6.06 3.91
CA CYS A 138 -4.78 5.90 2.52
C CYS A 138 -4.70 4.44 2.07
N GLU A 139 -5.66 4.01 1.26
CA GLU A 139 -5.52 2.83 0.43
C GLU A 139 -4.57 3.16 -0.72
N LEU A 140 -3.54 2.34 -0.88
CA LEU A 140 -2.47 2.58 -1.84
C LEU A 140 -2.70 1.81 -3.13
N ALA A 141 -3.08 0.55 -3.02
CA ALA A 141 -3.27 -0.31 -4.18
C ALA A 141 -4.21 -1.45 -3.89
N GLU A 142 -4.93 -1.87 -4.93
CA GLU A 142 -5.66 -3.12 -4.99
C GLU A 142 -4.86 -4.13 -5.83
N PHE A 143 -4.84 -5.39 -5.40
CA PHE A 143 -4.19 -6.49 -6.11
C PHE A 143 -5.24 -7.54 -6.45
N PRO A 144 -5.70 -7.64 -7.71
CA PRO A 144 -6.71 -8.63 -8.05
C PRO A 144 -6.12 -10.04 -7.95
N PRO A 145 -6.61 -10.89 -7.03
CA PRO A 145 -6.23 -12.29 -7.02
C PRO A 145 -6.88 -13.01 -8.19
N LEU A 146 -6.13 -13.95 -8.79
CA LEU A 146 -6.58 -14.76 -9.92
C LEU A 146 -6.55 -16.24 -9.55
N ILE A 147 -7.59 -16.94 -9.96
CA ILE A 147 -7.62 -18.41 -10.02
C ILE A 147 -7.05 -18.82 -11.36
N VAL A 148 -5.94 -19.54 -11.33
CA VAL A 148 -5.20 -19.93 -12.54
C VAL A 148 -4.97 -21.43 -12.60
N VAL A 149 -4.81 -21.93 -13.83
CA VAL A 149 -4.44 -23.31 -14.14
C VAL A 149 -3.28 -23.34 -15.13
N ASN A 150 -2.59 -24.48 -15.25
CA ASN A 150 -1.67 -24.72 -16.36
C ASN A 150 -2.44 -24.61 -17.69
N SER A 151 -1.90 -23.92 -18.69
CA SER A 151 -2.59 -23.70 -19.98
C SER A 151 -2.88 -25.01 -20.74
N GLN A 152 -2.14 -26.09 -20.45
CA GLN A 152 -2.37 -27.43 -20.99
C GLN A 152 -3.48 -28.19 -20.25
N SER A 153 -3.97 -27.65 -19.12
CA SER A 153 -5.07 -28.23 -18.35
C SER A 153 -6.36 -28.30 -19.20
N PRO A 154 -7.22 -29.30 -19.00
CA PRO A 154 -8.52 -29.37 -19.66
C PRO A 154 -9.47 -28.21 -19.25
N TYR A 155 -9.23 -27.58 -18.10
CA TYR A 155 -10.10 -26.53 -17.59
C TYR A 155 -9.85 -25.21 -18.33
N ARG A 156 -10.87 -24.71 -19.01
CA ARG A 156 -10.82 -23.47 -19.81
C ARG A 156 -11.53 -22.32 -19.13
N THR A 157 -12.48 -22.63 -18.27
CA THR A 157 -13.31 -21.70 -17.50
C THR A 157 -13.30 -22.09 -16.01
N LEU A 158 -13.76 -21.17 -15.14
CA LEU A 158 -13.99 -21.51 -13.73
C LEU A 158 -15.09 -22.59 -13.60
N ALA A 159 -16.10 -22.57 -14.47
CA ALA A 159 -17.16 -23.58 -14.47
C ALA A 159 -16.58 -24.99 -14.71
N ASP A 160 -15.69 -25.17 -15.68
CA ASP A 160 -15.05 -26.47 -15.93
C ASP A 160 -14.31 -27.00 -14.69
N LEU A 161 -13.61 -26.12 -13.97
CA LEU A 161 -12.88 -26.48 -12.75
C LEU A 161 -13.85 -26.88 -11.61
N ILE A 162 -14.94 -26.14 -11.46
CA ILE A 162 -15.97 -26.40 -10.43
C ILE A 162 -16.73 -27.72 -10.76
N ASP A 163 -17.12 -27.94 -12.02
CA ASP A 163 -17.79 -29.17 -12.44
C ASP A 163 -16.90 -30.39 -12.24
N ALA A 164 -15.61 -30.28 -12.54
CA ALA A 164 -14.64 -31.35 -12.27
C ALA A 164 -14.47 -31.60 -10.75
N ALA A 165 -14.50 -30.55 -9.93
CA ALA A 165 -14.45 -30.69 -8.47
C ALA A 165 -15.70 -31.37 -7.88
N HIS A 166 -16.89 -31.13 -8.45
CA HIS A 166 -18.11 -31.85 -8.11
C HIS A 166 -18.04 -33.32 -8.51
N ALA A 167 -17.50 -33.60 -9.72
CA ALA A 167 -17.38 -34.99 -10.21
C ALA A 167 -16.34 -35.80 -9.41
N GLN A 168 -15.32 -35.16 -8.87
CA GLN A 168 -14.19 -35.81 -8.17
C GLN A 168 -13.86 -35.09 -6.86
N PRO A 169 -14.70 -35.20 -5.82
CA PRO A 169 -14.48 -34.53 -4.54
C PRO A 169 -13.13 -34.89 -3.91
N GLY A 170 -12.40 -33.88 -3.43
CA GLY A 170 -11.12 -34.01 -2.78
C GLY A 170 -9.90 -34.32 -3.69
N VAL A 171 -10.13 -34.58 -4.99
CA VAL A 171 -9.07 -34.94 -5.96
C VAL A 171 -8.34 -33.70 -6.47
N LEU A 172 -9.09 -32.65 -6.82
CA LEU A 172 -8.51 -31.42 -7.31
C LEU A 172 -7.81 -30.67 -6.16
N THR A 173 -6.72 -29.99 -6.52
CA THR A 173 -5.92 -29.22 -5.55
C THR A 173 -5.86 -27.75 -5.93
N LEU A 174 -5.86 -26.89 -4.93
CA LEU A 174 -5.59 -25.45 -5.10
C LEU A 174 -4.44 -25.02 -4.18
N GLY A 175 -3.38 -24.51 -4.82
CA GLY A 175 -2.21 -23.97 -4.11
C GLY A 175 -2.33 -22.47 -3.90
N THR A 176 -2.03 -22.01 -2.69
CA THR A 176 -1.90 -20.59 -2.37
C THR A 176 -1.04 -20.39 -1.11
N LEU A 177 -1.00 -19.16 -0.60
CA LEU A 177 -0.26 -18.88 0.64
C LEU A 177 -0.82 -19.69 1.81
N GLY A 178 0.06 -20.00 2.76
CA GLY A 178 -0.22 -20.84 3.91
C GLY A 178 -1.31 -20.31 4.85
N PRO A 179 -1.45 -20.98 6.01
CA PRO A 179 -2.54 -20.71 6.94
C PRO A 179 -2.65 -19.25 7.40
N ALA A 180 -3.85 -18.83 7.77
CA ALA A 180 -4.16 -17.51 8.30
C ALA A 180 -3.88 -16.33 7.34
N THR A 181 -3.91 -16.57 6.03
CA THR A 181 -3.79 -15.53 5.02
C THR A 181 -5.15 -15.25 4.35
N SER A 182 -5.29 -14.04 3.80
CA SER A 182 -6.45 -13.68 2.96
C SER A 182 -6.61 -14.60 1.74
N SER A 183 -5.51 -15.16 1.23
CA SER A 183 -5.53 -16.13 0.14
C SER A 183 -6.21 -17.43 0.54
N GLN A 184 -5.91 -17.94 1.74
CA GLN A 184 -6.61 -19.11 2.28
C GLN A 184 -8.09 -18.78 2.52
N MET A 185 -8.41 -17.60 3.04
CA MET A 185 -9.81 -17.19 3.21
C MET A 185 -10.54 -17.18 1.87
N GLY A 186 -9.91 -16.62 0.82
CA GLY A 186 -10.49 -16.64 -0.53
C GLY A 186 -10.74 -18.04 -1.06
N PHE A 187 -9.83 -18.97 -0.79
CA PHE A 187 -10.01 -20.37 -1.15
C PHE A 187 -11.18 -21.04 -0.39
N GLU A 188 -11.26 -20.86 0.93
CA GLU A 188 -12.36 -21.44 1.74
C GLU A 188 -13.71 -20.84 1.34
N MET A 189 -13.76 -19.55 1.04
CA MET A 189 -14.94 -18.89 0.51
C MET A 189 -15.38 -19.51 -0.83
N LEU A 190 -14.44 -19.78 -1.75
CA LEU A 190 -14.74 -20.41 -3.03
C LEU A 190 -15.29 -21.81 -2.84
N LYS A 191 -14.66 -22.66 -2.01
CA LYS A 191 -15.15 -24.00 -1.69
C LYS A 191 -16.61 -23.97 -1.21
N ARG A 192 -16.92 -23.05 -0.32
CA ARG A 192 -18.26 -22.91 0.25
C ARG A 192 -19.26 -22.37 -0.76
N ALA A 193 -18.92 -21.28 -1.48
CA ALA A 193 -19.80 -20.66 -2.45
C ALA A 193 -20.18 -21.63 -3.57
N ALA A 194 -19.21 -22.42 -4.03
CA ALA A 194 -19.39 -23.41 -5.07
C ALA A 194 -19.83 -24.79 -4.55
N ASN A 195 -19.88 -24.99 -3.21
CA ASN A 195 -20.18 -26.29 -2.56
C ASN A 195 -19.30 -27.45 -3.09
N VAL A 196 -17.99 -27.22 -3.25
CA VAL A 196 -17.04 -28.20 -3.78
C VAL A 196 -16.03 -28.62 -2.73
N ASP A 197 -15.49 -29.83 -2.89
CA ASP A 197 -14.35 -30.31 -2.13
C ASP A 197 -13.09 -30.27 -2.98
N ILE A 198 -12.25 -29.25 -2.76
CA ILE A 198 -10.93 -29.07 -3.36
C ILE A 198 -9.91 -29.11 -2.23
N THR A 199 -8.81 -29.82 -2.43
CA THR A 199 -7.76 -29.94 -1.42
C THR A 199 -6.88 -28.69 -1.40
N PHE A 200 -6.74 -28.09 -0.21
CA PHE A 200 -5.84 -26.96 0.03
C PHE A 200 -4.38 -27.40 0.08
N VAL A 201 -3.50 -26.75 -0.68
CA VAL A 201 -2.05 -26.98 -0.66
C VAL A 201 -1.35 -25.68 -0.26
N PRO A 202 -0.86 -25.58 0.99
CA PRO A 202 -0.18 -24.39 1.49
C PRO A 202 1.24 -24.24 0.95
N PHE A 203 1.58 -23.02 0.53
CA PHE A 203 2.93 -22.65 0.10
C PHE A 203 3.46 -21.48 0.93
N THR A 204 4.79 -21.37 1.04
CA THR A 204 5.46 -20.23 1.72
C THR A 204 5.46 -18.95 0.91
N GLY A 205 5.01 -18.99 -0.35
CA GLY A 205 4.95 -17.86 -1.28
C GLY A 205 4.21 -18.24 -2.56
N TYR A 206 3.81 -17.24 -3.36
CA TYR A 206 3.16 -17.50 -4.64
C TYR A 206 4.12 -18.12 -5.66
N THR A 207 5.39 -17.74 -5.69
CA THR A 207 6.37 -18.29 -6.62
C THR A 207 6.48 -19.81 -6.55
N PRO A 208 6.68 -20.45 -5.38
CA PRO A 208 6.68 -21.92 -5.29
C PRO A 208 5.32 -22.54 -5.65
N ALA A 209 4.18 -21.90 -5.34
CA ALA A 209 2.87 -22.38 -5.77
C ALA A 209 2.74 -22.40 -7.30
N ILE A 210 3.21 -21.33 -7.96
CA ILE A 210 3.19 -21.22 -9.43
C ILE A 210 4.12 -22.27 -10.08
N GLN A 211 5.29 -22.53 -9.49
CA GLN A 211 6.20 -23.59 -9.95
C GLN A 211 5.54 -24.97 -9.86
N ALA A 212 4.87 -25.28 -8.75
CA ALA A 212 4.10 -26.50 -8.57
C ALA A 212 2.97 -26.64 -9.57
N LEU A 213 2.28 -25.53 -9.89
CA LEU A 213 1.23 -25.51 -10.93
C LEU A 213 1.81 -25.76 -12.33
N MET A 214 2.92 -25.11 -12.66
CA MET A 214 3.57 -25.30 -13.98
C MET A 214 4.09 -26.72 -14.18
N SER A 215 4.50 -27.40 -13.11
CA SER A 215 4.94 -28.82 -13.13
C SER A 215 3.78 -29.82 -12.92
N ASN A 216 2.53 -29.37 -12.93
CA ASN A 216 1.32 -30.18 -12.71
C ASN A 216 1.30 -30.96 -11.38
N GLN A 217 2.00 -30.47 -10.34
CA GLN A 217 1.93 -31.02 -8.98
C GLN A 217 0.64 -30.59 -8.26
N ILE A 218 0.03 -29.48 -8.69
CA ILE A 218 -1.27 -29.02 -8.24
C ILE A 218 -2.14 -28.68 -9.45
N THR A 219 -3.48 -28.74 -9.26
CA THR A 219 -4.45 -28.53 -10.35
C THR A 219 -4.64 -27.07 -10.67
N SER A 220 -4.71 -26.24 -9.64
CA SER A 220 -4.98 -24.79 -9.74
C SER A 220 -4.21 -24.02 -8.70
N ALA A 221 -4.10 -22.71 -8.86
CA ALA A 221 -3.52 -21.81 -7.87
C ALA A 221 -4.33 -20.52 -7.73
N LEU A 222 -4.32 -19.93 -6.54
CA LEU A 222 -4.81 -18.59 -6.26
C LEU A 222 -3.60 -17.71 -5.94
N ALA A 223 -3.32 -16.73 -6.81
CA ALA A 223 -2.20 -15.81 -6.65
C ALA A 223 -2.52 -14.43 -7.23
N ASP A 224 -1.75 -13.41 -6.86
CA ASP A 224 -1.92 -12.07 -7.40
C ASP A 224 -1.41 -11.95 -8.85
N LEU A 225 -1.99 -11.00 -9.58
CA LEU A 225 -1.63 -10.74 -10.98
C LEU A 225 -0.14 -10.39 -11.13
N THR A 226 0.47 -9.70 -10.15
CA THR A 226 1.88 -9.28 -10.26
C THR A 226 2.81 -10.47 -10.37
N THR A 227 2.55 -11.51 -9.57
CA THR A 227 3.36 -12.74 -9.59
C THR A 227 3.06 -13.60 -10.84
N LEU A 228 1.84 -13.50 -11.39
CA LEU A 228 1.38 -14.31 -12.53
C LEU A 228 1.70 -13.70 -13.90
N GLN A 229 1.99 -12.40 -13.98
CA GLN A 229 2.03 -11.64 -15.22
C GLN A 229 2.91 -12.27 -16.31
N GLY A 230 4.11 -12.69 -15.99
CA GLY A 230 5.03 -13.29 -16.95
C GLY A 230 4.54 -14.62 -17.54
N GLN A 231 3.91 -15.46 -16.71
CA GLN A 231 3.39 -16.77 -17.13
C GLN A 231 2.10 -16.63 -17.93
N LEU A 232 1.26 -15.65 -17.62
CA LEU A 232 0.05 -15.33 -18.40
C LEU A 232 0.43 -14.76 -19.77
N GLN A 233 1.37 -13.81 -19.83
CA GLN A 233 1.84 -13.22 -21.10
C GLN A 233 2.49 -14.24 -22.02
N THR A 234 3.21 -15.22 -21.47
CA THR A 234 3.83 -16.30 -22.25
C THR A 234 2.89 -17.46 -22.56
N GLY A 235 1.63 -17.39 -22.13
CA GLY A 235 0.63 -18.42 -22.36
C GLY A 235 0.88 -19.76 -21.65
N LYS A 236 1.77 -19.77 -20.64
CA LYS A 236 2.06 -20.97 -19.83
C LYS A 236 0.98 -21.26 -18.79
N LEU A 237 0.32 -20.21 -18.31
CA LEU A 237 -0.84 -20.29 -17.41
C LEU A 237 -2.06 -19.65 -18.07
N ARG A 238 -3.22 -20.09 -17.62
CA ARG A 238 -4.53 -19.54 -17.98
C ARG A 238 -5.23 -19.02 -16.73
N ALA A 239 -5.66 -17.76 -16.74
CA ALA A 239 -6.54 -17.23 -15.73
C ALA A 239 -7.98 -17.65 -16.03
N LEU A 240 -8.64 -18.25 -15.03
CA LEU A 240 -10.04 -18.69 -15.13
C LEU A 240 -11.00 -17.62 -14.61
N ALA A 241 -10.65 -16.97 -13.52
CA ALA A 241 -11.44 -15.90 -12.93
C ALA A 241 -10.57 -15.02 -12.00
N THR A 242 -11.01 -13.78 -11.76
CA THR A 242 -10.56 -12.97 -10.63
C THR A 242 -11.54 -13.11 -9.47
N THR A 243 -10.99 -13.11 -8.25
CA THR A 243 -11.81 -13.11 -7.03
C THR A 243 -12.27 -11.72 -6.62
N ALA A 244 -11.81 -10.66 -7.29
CA ALA A 244 -12.19 -9.27 -7.03
C ALA A 244 -13.65 -8.97 -7.46
N ARG A 245 -14.22 -7.89 -6.93
CA ARG A 245 -15.59 -7.42 -7.27
C ARG A 245 -15.75 -7.03 -8.73
N ARG A 246 -14.66 -6.63 -9.39
CA ARG A 246 -14.63 -6.17 -10.77
C ARG A 246 -13.48 -6.85 -11.52
N ARG A 247 -13.64 -6.95 -12.85
CA ARG A 247 -12.56 -7.45 -13.70
C ARG A 247 -11.32 -6.59 -13.59
N ALA A 248 -10.16 -7.23 -13.64
CA ALA A 248 -8.86 -6.55 -13.62
C ALA A 248 -8.65 -5.78 -14.92
N ALA A 249 -8.36 -4.47 -14.88
CA ALA A 249 -8.18 -3.66 -16.09
C ALA A 249 -7.10 -4.19 -17.05
N PRO A 250 -5.96 -4.77 -16.58
CA PRO A 250 -5.00 -5.42 -17.46
C PRO A 250 -5.47 -6.73 -18.08
N LEU A 251 -6.55 -7.32 -17.57
CA LEU A 251 -7.12 -8.61 -18.01
C LEU A 251 -8.65 -8.49 -18.16
N PRO A 252 -9.15 -7.64 -19.09
CA PRO A 252 -10.58 -7.35 -19.21
C PRO A 252 -11.41 -8.57 -19.64
N ASP A 253 -10.77 -9.58 -20.25
CA ASP A 253 -11.41 -10.80 -20.70
C ASP A 253 -11.54 -11.86 -19.59
N VAL A 254 -10.85 -11.69 -18.45
CA VAL A 254 -10.94 -12.59 -17.30
C VAL A 254 -12.13 -12.19 -16.44
N PRO A 255 -13.17 -13.05 -16.35
CA PRO A 255 -14.38 -12.76 -15.59
C PRO A 255 -14.11 -12.78 -14.09
N THR A 256 -15.04 -12.20 -13.32
CA THR A 256 -15.04 -12.35 -11.86
C THR A 256 -15.70 -13.67 -11.46
N VAL A 257 -15.39 -14.18 -10.25
CA VAL A 257 -16.09 -15.33 -9.67
C VAL A 257 -17.59 -15.05 -9.57
N ALA A 258 -17.98 -13.80 -9.26
CA ALA A 258 -19.39 -13.39 -9.16
C ALA A 258 -20.15 -13.55 -10.49
N GLU A 259 -19.51 -13.39 -11.64
CA GLU A 259 -20.12 -13.58 -12.97
C GLU A 259 -20.49 -15.04 -13.28
N PHE A 260 -19.94 -16.00 -12.52
CA PHE A 260 -20.32 -17.42 -12.60
C PHE A 260 -21.50 -17.79 -11.70
N GLY A 261 -22.23 -16.80 -11.17
CA GLY A 261 -23.42 -17.01 -10.34
C GLY A 261 -23.19 -16.86 -8.82
N TYR A 262 -21.96 -16.68 -8.37
CA TYR A 262 -21.60 -16.48 -6.97
C TYR A 262 -21.64 -14.99 -6.59
N LYS A 263 -22.81 -14.37 -6.67
CA LYS A 263 -23.03 -12.91 -6.67
C LYS A 263 -22.39 -12.15 -5.51
N ASP A 264 -22.33 -12.76 -4.33
CA ASP A 264 -21.78 -12.15 -3.11
C ASP A 264 -20.30 -12.50 -2.90
N PHE A 265 -19.68 -13.19 -3.86
CA PHE A 265 -18.29 -13.55 -3.75
C PHE A 265 -17.38 -12.36 -4.11
N ALA A 266 -16.58 -11.94 -3.15
CA ALA A 266 -15.49 -11.00 -3.39
C ALA A 266 -14.37 -11.23 -2.38
N VAL A 267 -13.17 -11.41 -2.89
CA VAL A 267 -11.93 -11.43 -2.11
C VAL A 267 -10.95 -10.53 -2.81
N GLU A 268 -10.60 -9.46 -2.14
CA GLU A 268 -9.70 -8.44 -2.68
C GLU A 268 -8.43 -8.39 -1.84
N PHE A 269 -7.31 -8.22 -2.49
CA PHE A 269 -6.06 -7.94 -1.82
C PHE A 269 -5.77 -6.46 -2.01
N PHE A 270 -5.39 -5.81 -0.95
CA PHE A 270 -5.08 -4.39 -0.95
C PHE A 270 -3.78 -4.09 -0.19
N GLY A 271 -3.18 -2.99 -0.52
CA GLY A 271 -2.13 -2.35 0.28
C GLY A 271 -2.63 -1.01 0.76
N GLY A 272 -2.39 -0.70 2.02
CA GLY A 272 -2.76 0.58 2.60
C GLY A 272 -1.67 1.10 3.53
N VAL A 273 -1.84 2.32 4.01
CA VAL A 273 -0.96 2.93 5.00
C VAL A 273 -1.77 3.46 6.16
N VAL A 274 -1.29 3.18 7.38
CA VAL A 274 -1.87 3.63 8.64
C VAL A 274 -0.80 4.24 9.54
N ALA A 275 -1.22 5.06 10.51
CA ALA A 275 -0.36 5.60 11.57
C ALA A 275 -0.84 5.07 12.94
N PRO A 276 -0.02 5.17 14.01
CA PRO A 276 -0.45 4.89 15.38
C PRO A 276 -1.65 5.75 15.79
N ALA A 277 -2.56 5.17 16.58
CA ALA A 277 -3.65 5.92 17.19
C ALA A 277 -3.11 7.06 18.05
N GLY A 278 -3.86 8.17 18.13
CA GLY A 278 -3.40 9.37 18.85
C GLY A 278 -2.51 10.29 18.01
N THR A 279 -2.18 9.96 16.75
CA THR A 279 -1.49 10.90 15.84
C THR A 279 -2.30 12.19 15.72
N PRO A 280 -1.68 13.39 15.98
CA PRO A 280 -2.41 14.65 16.00
C PRO A 280 -3.12 14.93 14.68
N GLY A 281 -4.35 15.44 14.75
CA GLY A 281 -5.20 15.65 13.56
C GLY A 281 -4.56 16.51 12.48
N LYS A 282 -3.75 17.52 12.84
CA LYS A 282 -2.99 18.36 11.89
C LYS A 282 -1.96 17.53 11.12
N VAL A 283 -1.23 16.65 11.82
CA VAL A 283 -0.23 15.75 11.23
C VAL A 283 -0.91 14.72 10.33
N LEU A 284 -1.99 14.12 10.81
CA LEU A 284 -2.77 13.16 10.04
C LEU A 284 -3.31 13.78 8.74
N SER A 285 -3.87 14.99 8.80
CA SER A 285 -4.35 15.70 7.61
C SER A 285 -3.24 15.96 6.59
N GLN A 286 -2.04 16.28 7.04
CA GLN A 286 -0.88 16.46 6.16
C GLN A 286 -0.44 15.15 5.51
N LEU A 287 -0.35 14.07 6.29
CA LEU A 287 -0.04 12.72 5.79
C LEU A 287 -1.06 12.30 4.72
N ILE A 288 -2.36 12.41 5.03
CA ILE A 288 -3.44 12.12 4.07
C ILE A 288 -3.28 12.95 2.80
N GLY A 289 -2.98 14.24 2.91
CA GLY A 289 -2.75 15.12 1.76
C GLY A 289 -1.61 14.67 0.86
N TRP A 290 -0.44 14.30 1.42
CA TRP A 290 0.69 13.82 0.64
C TRP A 290 0.40 12.49 -0.07
N PHE A 291 -0.19 11.54 0.64
CA PHE A 291 -0.53 10.24 0.04
C PHE A 291 -1.63 10.40 -1.03
N THR A 292 -2.66 11.21 -0.78
CA THR A 292 -3.71 11.51 -1.79
C THR A 292 -3.10 12.11 -3.04
N ALA A 293 -2.24 13.13 -2.91
CA ALA A 293 -1.58 13.76 -4.05
C ALA A 293 -0.70 12.77 -4.82
N ALA A 294 0.05 11.91 -4.10
CA ALA A 294 0.87 10.87 -4.72
C ALA A 294 0.01 9.87 -5.50
N MET A 295 -1.10 9.40 -4.93
CA MET A 295 -2.02 8.45 -5.56
C MET A 295 -2.72 9.01 -6.81
N GLN A 296 -2.93 10.32 -6.88
CA GLN A 296 -3.47 11.00 -8.06
C GLN A 296 -2.45 11.17 -9.18
N SER A 297 -1.15 11.05 -8.88
CA SER A 297 -0.06 11.21 -9.85
C SER A 297 -0.15 10.20 -11.00
N SER A 298 -0.10 10.69 -12.24
CA SER A 298 -0.06 9.83 -13.42
C SER A 298 1.19 8.93 -13.45
N GLN A 299 2.29 9.37 -12.84
CA GLN A 299 3.53 8.61 -12.72
C GLN A 299 3.34 7.40 -11.78
N ILE A 300 2.71 7.60 -10.62
CA ILE A 300 2.40 6.50 -9.69
C ILE A 300 1.45 5.51 -10.35
N LYS A 301 0.37 5.98 -10.99
CA LYS A 301 -0.60 5.11 -11.69
C LYS A 301 0.10 4.25 -12.74
N LYS A 302 1.04 4.81 -13.53
CA LYS A 302 1.82 4.07 -14.53
C LYS A 302 2.77 3.05 -13.88
N LYS A 303 3.52 3.46 -12.83
CA LYS A 303 4.43 2.56 -12.11
C LYS A 303 3.67 1.40 -11.46
N PHE A 304 2.50 1.66 -10.86
CA PHE A 304 1.65 0.64 -10.25
C PHE A 304 1.06 -0.30 -11.29
N ALA A 305 0.53 0.22 -12.38
CA ALA A 305 0.01 -0.60 -13.49
C ALA A 305 1.07 -1.54 -14.08
N ALA A 306 2.33 -1.07 -14.18
CA ALA A 306 3.45 -1.91 -14.62
C ALA A 306 3.76 -3.07 -13.66
N LEU A 307 3.42 -2.92 -12.37
CA LEU A 307 3.50 -3.98 -11.35
C LEU A 307 2.21 -4.82 -11.28
N GLY A 308 1.20 -4.54 -12.10
CA GLY A 308 -0.11 -5.23 -12.06
C GLY A 308 -1.02 -4.75 -10.92
N PHE A 309 -0.74 -3.57 -10.33
CA PHE A 309 -1.56 -2.97 -9.28
C PHE A 309 -2.58 -2.01 -9.86
N PHE A 310 -3.77 -1.96 -9.24
CA PHE A 310 -4.64 -0.81 -9.39
C PHE A 310 -4.29 0.21 -8.32
N ALA A 311 -4.07 1.46 -8.74
CA ALA A 311 -3.93 2.51 -7.76
C ALA A 311 -5.25 2.63 -6.98
N GLY A 312 -5.19 2.46 -5.69
CA GLY A 312 -6.27 2.78 -4.76
C GLY A 312 -6.57 4.28 -4.83
N GLY A 313 -7.06 4.84 -3.78
CA GLY A 313 -7.30 6.30 -3.76
C GLY A 313 -8.25 6.72 -2.66
N GLU A 314 -8.85 5.76 -1.98
CA GLU A 314 -9.66 6.03 -0.82
C GLU A 314 -8.75 6.36 0.37
N CYS A 315 -8.88 7.59 0.91
CA CYS A 315 -8.02 8.09 1.96
C CYS A 315 -8.83 8.60 3.16
N GLY A 316 -8.19 8.70 4.32
CA GLY A 316 -8.79 9.19 5.55
C GLY A 316 -9.99 8.36 6.00
N ALA A 317 -11.12 9.01 6.25
CA ALA A 317 -12.33 8.37 6.77
C ALA A 317 -12.90 7.30 5.82
N ASN A 318 -12.83 7.51 4.50
CA ASN A 318 -13.30 6.55 3.51
C ASN A 318 -12.50 5.24 3.59
N PHE A 319 -11.17 5.34 3.65
CA PHE A 319 -10.34 4.15 3.84
C PHE A 319 -10.60 3.47 5.19
N GLY A 320 -10.86 4.25 6.25
CA GLY A 320 -11.28 3.72 7.55
C GLY A 320 -12.59 2.93 7.48
N ALA A 321 -13.55 3.37 6.68
CA ALA A 321 -14.81 2.66 6.46
C ALA A 321 -14.58 1.32 5.73
N ILE A 322 -13.69 1.30 4.73
CA ILE A 322 -13.30 0.07 4.01
C ILE A 322 -12.68 -0.94 4.98
N LEU A 323 -11.70 -0.51 5.79
CA LEU A 323 -11.04 -1.38 6.77
C LEU A 323 -12.03 -2.00 7.76
N ARG A 324 -12.99 -1.20 8.25
CA ARG A 324 -14.03 -1.67 9.18
C ARG A 324 -14.95 -2.67 8.51
N SER A 325 -15.45 -2.39 7.31
CA SER A 325 -16.28 -3.32 6.54
C SER A 325 -15.57 -4.64 6.30
N GLN A 326 -14.31 -4.59 5.87
CA GLN A 326 -13.53 -5.81 5.64
C GLN A 326 -13.27 -6.59 6.94
N TYR A 327 -12.98 -5.90 8.04
CA TYR A 327 -12.84 -6.56 9.34
C TYR A 327 -14.11 -7.33 9.73
N GLU A 328 -15.29 -6.70 9.59
CA GLU A 328 -16.58 -7.32 9.90
C GLU A 328 -16.88 -8.50 8.97
N ASP A 329 -16.64 -8.33 7.67
CA ASP A 329 -16.86 -9.36 6.65
C ASP A 329 -15.97 -10.60 6.89
N TYR A 330 -14.66 -10.40 7.09
CA TYR A 330 -13.76 -11.51 7.40
C TYR A 330 -14.12 -12.19 8.73
N GLY A 331 -14.49 -11.41 9.74
CA GLY A 331 -14.94 -11.96 11.02
C GLY A 331 -16.20 -12.83 10.87
N ARG A 332 -17.17 -12.41 10.06
CA ARG A 332 -18.37 -13.19 9.73
C ARG A 332 -18.00 -14.49 9.01
N ILE A 333 -17.20 -14.40 7.96
CA ILE A 333 -16.78 -15.55 7.14
C ILE A 333 -16.02 -16.58 7.98
N ILE A 334 -15.04 -16.14 8.79
CA ILE A 334 -14.24 -17.03 9.64
C ILE A 334 -15.12 -17.80 10.64
N ARG A 335 -16.14 -17.14 11.22
CA ARG A 335 -17.12 -17.83 12.08
C ARG A 335 -17.97 -18.85 11.32
N GLU A 336 -18.40 -18.48 10.11
CA GLU A 336 -19.26 -19.33 9.29
C GLU A 336 -18.53 -20.57 8.75
N ILE A 337 -17.24 -20.48 8.40
CA ILE A 337 -16.45 -21.62 7.92
C ILE A 337 -15.89 -22.46 9.08
N SER A 338 -16.22 -22.13 10.34
CA SER A 338 -15.71 -22.81 11.54
C SER A 338 -14.19 -22.96 11.53
N PHE A 339 -13.49 -21.94 11.08
CA PHE A 339 -12.04 -21.93 11.01
C PHE A 339 -11.46 -22.13 12.43
N LYS A 340 -10.59 -23.13 12.61
CA LYS A 340 -9.96 -23.35 13.92
C LYS A 340 -9.06 -22.16 14.23
N ARG A 341 -9.34 -21.49 15.35
CA ARG A 341 -8.43 -20.49 15.92
C ARG A 341 -7.15 -21.18 16.40
N GLU A 342 -6.01 -20.62 16.05
CA GLU A 342 -4.71 -21.02 16.61
C GLU A 342 -4.49 -20.43 18.00
#